data_1844acbbb0b89fe4e6027414d90be32f
#
_entry.id   1844acbbb0b89fe4e6027414d90be32f
#
_cell.length_a   1.000
_cell.length_b   1.000
_cell.length_c   1.000
_cell.angle_alpha   90.00
_cell.angle_beta   90.00
_cell.angle_gamma   90.00
#
_symmetry.space_group_name_H-M   'P 1'
#
loop_
_entity.id
_entity.type
_entity.pdbx_description
1 polymer ?
#
loop_
_entity_poly.entity_id
_entity_poly.type
_entity_poly.pdbx_seq_one_letter_code
_entity_poly.pdbx_strand_id
1 'polypeptide(L)'
;THLSTIFTENRLKKYIELRSMDTCGWDCLCSGPAFYIGMLYGNLDEVYEIISKWDNNKIINAYLEAPQKGFNTQLMGKDLLHWASILLDISKKGLENRDILNKRGKNESLFLNHLQKVIDNKLTNADHMVGKFSISEDLSELYDK
;
A
#
# COMPACT_ATOMS: atom_id res chain seq x y z
N THR A 1 17.89 15.70 -21.65
CA THR A 1 17.13 15.68 -20.38
C THR A 1 16.74 14.23 -20.11
N HIS A 2 17.28 13.67 -19.05
CA HIS A 2 17.09 12.25 -18.78
C HIS A 2 15.76 12.04 -18.04
N LEU A 3 14.80 11.37 -18.69
CA LEU A 3 13.55 10.94 -18.05
C LEU A 3 13.80 10.14 -16.76
N SER A 4 14.98 9.56 -16.61
CA SER A 4 15.41 8.85 -15.41
C SER A 4 15.60 9.74 -14.16
N THR A 5 15.69 11.07 -14.32
CA THR A 5 15.79 12.00 -13.20
C THR A 5 14.43 12.50 -12.69
N ILE A 6 13.35 12.18 -13.39
CA ILE A 6 12.01 12.51 -12.94
C ILE A 6 11.55 11.43 -11.96
N PHE A 7 11.28 11.83 -10.72
CA PHE A 7 10.69 10.97 -9.71
C PHE A 7 9.18 10.88 -9.94
N THR A 8 8.76 9.75 -10.48
CA THR A 8 7.34 9.41 -10.65
C THR A 8 7.01 8.22 -9.76
N GLU A 9 5.75 8.13 -9.33
CA GLU A 9 5.23 6.99 -8.54
C GLU A 9 5.35 5.67 -9.31
N ASN A 10 5.23 5.74 -10.64
CA ASN A 10 5.40 4.61 -11.53
C ASN A 10 6.33 5.00 -12.68
N ARG A 11 7.18 4.08 -13.09
CA ARG A 11 8.09 4.31 -14.21
C ARG A 11 7.97 3.19 -15.24
N LEU A 12 7.72 3.57 -16.48
CA LEU A 12 7.68 2.63 -17.60
C LEU A 12 9.10 2.39 -18.14
N LYS A 13 9.50 1.14 -18.11
CA LYS A 13 10.72 0.60 -18.76
C LYS A 13 10.32 -0.51 -19.73
N LYS A 14 11.09 -1.61 -19.79
CA LYS A 14 10.63 -2.89 -20.37
C LYS A 14 9.59 -3.58 -19.48
N TYR A 15 9.37 -3.05 -18.31
CA TYR A 15 8.41 -3.45 -17.29
C TYR A 15 7.88 -2.19 -16.61
N ILE A 16 6.80 -2.31 -15.86
CA ILE A 16 6.29 -1.24 -15.00
C ILE A 16 6.98 -1.36 -13.64
N GLU A 17 7.68 -0.30 -13.24
CA GLU A 17 8.30 -0.19 -11.93
C GLU A 17 7.38 0.62 -11.01
N LEU A 18 6.92 -0.01 -9.95
CA LEU A 18 6.14 0.62 -8.89
C LEU A 18 7.11 1.17 -7.84
N ARG A 19 7.00 2.45 -7.49
CA ARG A 19 7.97 3.18 -6.66
C ARG A 19 7.35 3.89 -5.47
N SER A 20 6.04 3.83 -5.34
CA SER A 20 5.26 4.51 -4.30
C SER A 20 5.25 3.78 -2.94
N MET A 21 5.96 2.66 -2.82
CA MET A 21 6.04 1.93 -1.56
C MET A 21 7.03 2.56 -0.62
N ASP A 22 6.61 2.73 0.62
CA ASP A 22 7.47 3.17 1.71
C ASP A 22 8.37 2.03 2.23
N THR A 23 9.46 2.38 2.90
CA THR A 23 10.33 1.40 3.54
C THR A 23 9.71 0.89 4.83
N CYS A 24 9.97 -0.37 5.16
CA CYS A 24 9.50 -0.98 6.39
C CYS A 24 10.42 -2.14 6.83
N GLY A 25 10.20 -2.69 8.02
CA GLY A 25 10.97 -3.81 8.55
C GLY A 25 10.73 -5.14 7.81
N TRP A 26 11.39 -6.19 8.24
CA TRP A 26 11.33 -7.52 7.62
C TRP A 26 9.92 -8.11 7.56
N ASP A 27 9.10 -7.81 8.54
CA ASP A 27 7.73 -8.34 8.68
C ASP A 27 6.75 -7.77 7.63
N CYS A 28 7.09 -6.64 7.02
CA CYS A 28 6.26 -5.98 6.02
C CYS A 28 6.89 -5.90 4.63
N LEU A 29 8.17 -6.26 4.46
CA LEU A 29 8.91 -6.11 3.21
C LEU A 29 8.20 -6.73 2.00
N CYS A 30 7.55 -7.87 2.19
CA CYS A 30 6.83 -8.58 1.13
C CYS A 30 5.38 -8.11 0.96
N SER A 31 4.84 -7.27 1.86
CA SER A 31 3.42 -6.89 1.81
C SER A 31 3.09 -6.05 0.58
N GLY A 32 3.93 -5.07 0.25
CA GLY A 32 3.72 -4.25 -0.93
C GLY A 32 3.77 -5.03 -2.25
N PRO A 33 4.83 -5.83 -2.52
CA PRO A 33 4.85 -6.71 -3.68
C PRO A 33 3.64 -7.65 -3.74
N ALA A 34 3.26 -8.29 -2.63
CA ALA A 34 2.09 -9.15 -2.58
C ALA A 34 0.80 -8.39 -2.91
N PHE A 35 0.63 -7.19 -2.35
CA PHE A 35 -0.53 -6.33 -2.61
C PHE A 35 -0.68 -6.01 -4.11
N TYR A 36 0.39 -5.57 -4.76
CA TYR A 36 0.34 -5.26 -6.19
C TYR A 36 0.16 -6.52 -7.06
N ILE A 37 0.80 -7.63 -6.71
CA ILE A 37 0.64 -8.89 -7.45
C ILE A 37 -0.80 -9.38 -7.36
N GLY A 38 -1.43 -9.34 -6.19
CA GLY A 38 -2.82 -9.73 -6.02
C GLY A 38 -3.77 -8.91 -6.88
N MET A 39 -3.57 -7.60 -6.95
CA MET A 39 -4.37 -6.71 -7.79
C MET A 39 -4.10 -6.92 -9.29
N LEU A 40 -2.82 -6.83 -9.71
CA LEU A 40 -2.47 -6.72 -11.12
C LEU A 40 -2.44 -8.06 -11.86
N TYR A 41 -2.13 -9.16 -11.17
CA TYR A 41 -2.03 -10.50 -11.77
C TYR A 41 -3.13 -11.45 -11.29
N GLY A 42 -3.81 -11.12 -10.20
CA GLY A 42 -4.87 -11.96 -9.66
C GLY A 42 -6.28 -11.45 -9.94
N ASN A 43 -6.49 -10.11 -9.97
CA ASN A 43 -7.84 -9.54 -10.06
C ASN A 43 -7.86 -8.15 -10.71
N LEU A 44 -7.18 -7.99 -11.86
CA LEU A 44 -7.02 -6.70 -12.54
C LEU A 44 -8.36 -6.07 -12.96
N ASP A 45 -9.30 -6.86 -13.42
CA ASP A 45 -10.57 -6.34 -13.97
C ASP A 45 -11.38 -5.63 -12.88
N GLU A 46 -11.48 -6.22 -11.69
CA GLU A 46 -12.19 -5.63 -10.54
C GLU A 46 -11.52 -4.31 -10.10
N VAL A 47 -10.19 -4.28 -10.04
CA VAL A 47 -9.42 -3.06 -9.74
C VAL A 47 -9.68 -1.99 -10.80
N TYR A 48 -9.62 -2.35 -12.07
CA TYR A 48 -9.84 -1.43 -13.18
C TYR A 48 -11.25 -0.84 -13.17
N GLU A 49 -12.28 -1.65 -12.91
CA GLU A 49 -13.66 -1.18 -12.79
C GLU A 49 -13.87 -0.13 -11.70
N ILE A 50 -13.09 -0.20 -10.63
CA ILE A 50 -13.15 0.78 -9.55
C ILE A 50 -12.38 2.03 -9.92
N ILE A 51 -11.09 1.89 -10.27
CA ILE A 51 -10.17 3.01 -10.44
C ILE A 51 -10.51 3.83 -11.70
N SER A 52 -10.99 3.20 -12.77
CA SER A 52 -11.37 3.90 -14.00
C SER A 52 -12.50 4.92 -13.82
N LYS A 53 -13.26 4.83 -12.74
CA LYS A 53 -14.33 5.78 -12.39
C LYS A 53 -13.85 6.96 -11.55
N TRP A 54 -12.57 6.96 -11.15
CA TRP A 54 -12.04 8.01 -10.31
C TRP A 54 -11.68 9.27 -11.13
N ASP A 55 -12.07 10.42 -10.61
CA ASP A 55 -11.74 11.72 -11.21
C ASP A 55 -10.28 12.09 -10.94
N ASN A 56 -9.52 12.44 -11.99
CA ASN A 56 -8.10 12.75 -11.89
C ASN A 56 -7.80 13.93 -10.96
N ASN A 57 -8.64 14.97 -10.94
CA ASN A 57 -8.41 16.11 -10.05
C ASN A 57 -8.61 15.73 -8.58
N LYS A 58 -9.58 14.84 -8.31
CA LYS A 58 -9.79 14.31 -6.97
C LYS A 58 -8.64 13.42 -6.51
N ILE A 59 -8.05 12.63 -7.42
CA ILE A 59 -6.85 11.83 -7.13
C ILE A 59 -5.67 12.76 -6.76
N ILE A 60 -5.43 13.80 -7.57
CA ILE A 60 -4.35 14.77 -7.32
C ILE A 60 -4.55 15.47 -5.98
N ASN A 61 -5.76 15.92 -5.68
CA ASN A 61 -6.06 16.57 -4.41
C ASN A 61 -5.85 15.63 -3.23
N ALA A 62 -6.33 14.39 -3.31
CA ALA A 62 -6.11 13.38 -2.28
C ALA A 62 -4.62 13.08 -2.08
N TYR A 63 -3.84 12.98 -3.15
CA TYR A 63 -2.40 12.79 -3.10
C TYR A 63 -1.69 13.92 -2.34
N LEU A 64 -2.08 15.18 -2.57
CA LEU A 64 -1.50 16.34 -1.89
C LEU A 64 -1.91 16.44 -0.42
N GLU A 65 -3.09 15.97 -0.07
CA GLU A 65 -3.61 16.00 1.30
C GLU A 65 -3.16 14.81 2.17
N ALA A 66 -2.90 13.65 1.56
CA ALA A 66 -2.60 12.40 2.26
C ALA A 66 -1.43 12.51 3.26
N PRO A 67 -0.32 13.23 2.98
CA PRO A 67 0.77 13.36 3.94
C PRO A 67 0.37 14.05 5.26
N GLN A 68 -0.68 14.86 5.25
CA GLN A 68 -1.15 15.58 6.44
C GLN A 68 -2.34 14.89 7.12
N LYS A 69 -3.23 14.28 6.33
CA LYS A 69 -4.49 13.74 6.82
C LYS A 69 -4.48 12.22 6.99
N GLY A 70 -3.46 11.53 6.44
CA GLY A 70 -3.37 10.07 6.47
C GLY A 70 -4.66 9.42 5.96
N PHE A 71 -5.18 8.45 6.69
CA PHE A 71 -6.42 7.75 6.35
C PHE A 71 -7.68 8.61 6.31
N ASN A 72 -7.67 9.79 6.95
CA ASN A 72 -8.81 10.71 6.92
C ASN A 72 -8.93 11.51 5.61
N THR A 73 -7.97 11.38 4.70
CA THR A 73 -8.01 12.01 3.38
C THR A 73 -9.20 11.48 2.59
N GLN A 74 -9.90 12.39 1.91
CA GLN A 74 -11.11 12.04 1.15
C GLN A 74 -10.78 11.82 -0.33
N LEU A 75 -11.23 10.69 -0.86
CA LEU A 75 -11.18 10.36 -2.29
C LEU A 75 -12.53 9.82 -2.74
N MET A 76 -13.13 10.43 -3.77
CA MET A 76 -14.43 10.02 -4.33
C MET A 76 -15.56 9.90 -3.29
N GLY A 77 -15.54 10.78 -2.25
CA GLY A 77 -16.55 10.82 -1.20
C GLY A 77 -16.41 9.75 -0.11
N LYS A 78 -15.29 9.07 -0.07
CA LYS A 78 -14.90 8.10 0.96
C LYS A 78 -13.51 8.43 1.48
N ASP A 79 -13.17 8.02 2.69
CA ASP A 79 -11.82 8.15 3.22
C ASP A 79 -10.84 7.13 2.61
N LEU A 80 -9.56 7.37 2.75
CA LEU A 80 -8.54 6.43 2.23
C LEU A 80 -8.56 5.09 2.95
N LEU A 81 -9.00 5.03 4.20
CA LEU A 81 -9.15 3.76 4.92
C LEU A 81 -10.16 2.83 4.23
N HIS A 82 -11.28 3.39 3.77
CA HIS A 82 -12.29 2.65 3.01
C HIS A 82 -11.71 2.06 1.72
N TRP A 83 -10.98 2.89 0.95
CA TRP A 83 -10.36 2.42 -0.29
C TRP A 83 -9.25 1.41 -0.05
N ALA A 84 -8.42 1.64 0.97
CA ALA A 84 -7.37 0.70 1.37
C ALA A 84 -7.95 -0.68 1.73
N SER A 85 -9.05 -0.71 2.48
CA SER A 85 -9.75 -1.96 2.83
C SER A 85 -10.25 -2.70 1.59
N ILE A 86 -10.95 -2.01 0.67
CA ILE A 86 -11.45 -2.62 -0.56
C ILE A 86 -10.32 -3.18 -1.42
N LEU A 87 -9.27 -2.38 -1.65
CA LEU A 87 -8.16 -2.80 -2.49
C LEU A 87 -7.36 -3.95 -1.86
N LEU A 88 -7.25 -3.99 -0.53
CA LEU A 88 -6.63 -5.10 0.18
C LEU A 88 -7.44 -6.39 0.02
N ASP A 89 -8.76 -6.33 0.14
CA ASP A 89 -9.65 -7.49 -0.06
C ASP A 89 -9.57 -8.02 -1.49
N ILE A 90 -9.55 -7.13 -2.48
CA ILE A 90 -9.39 -7.50 -3.90
C ILE A 90 -8.03 -8.18 -4.11
N SER A 91 -6.96 -7.60 -3.56
CA SER A 91 -5.62 -8.18 -3.64
C SER A 91 -5.55 -9.56 -3.00
N LYS A 92 -6.15 -9.72 -1.82
CA LYS A 92 -6.21 -11.02 -1.12
C LYS A 92 -6.90 -12.08 -1.94
N LYS A 93 -8.09 -11.79 -2.47
CA LYS A 93 -8.82 -12.68 -3.39
C LYS A 93 -7.97 -13.03 -4.62
N GLY A 94 -7.29 -12.02 -5.19
CA GLY A 94 -6.42 -12.24 -6.35
C GLY A 94 -5.26 -13.19 -6.06
N LEU A 95 -4.61 -13.08 -4.90
CA LEU A 95 -3.56 -14.02 -4.48
C LEU A 95 -4.11 -15.42 -4.21
N GLU A 96 -5.28 -15.53 -3.58
CA GLU A 96 -5.95 -16.80 -3.35
C GLU A 96 -6.33 -17.50 -4.67
N ASN A 97 -6.86 -16.75 -5.64
CA ASN A 97 -7.20 -17.27 -6.97
C ASN A 97 -5.96 -17.74 -7.77
N ARG A 98 -4.81 -17.12 -7.57
CA ARG A 98 -3.54 -17.56 -8.17
C ARG A 98 -3.06 -18.90 -7.63
N ASP A 99 -3.46 -19.25 -6.41
CA ASP A 99 -3.15 -20.50 -5.70
C ASP A 99 -1.65 -20.86 -5.68
N ILE A 100 -0.79 -19.86 -5.55
CA ILE A 100 0.67 -20.06 -5.43
C ILE A 100 1.00 -20.36 -3.98
N LEU A 101 1.52 -21.56 -3.73
CA LEU A 101 1.85 -22.03 -2.40
C LEU A 101 3.37 -22.08 -2.20
N ASN A 102 3.82 -21.70 -1.03
CA ASN A 102 5.22 -21.89 -0.62
C ASN A 102 5.50 -23.35 -0.23
N LYS A 103 6.77 -23.69 0.08
CA LYS A 103 7.18 -25.05 0.48
C LYS A 103 6.45 -25.59 1.71
N ARG A 104 5.77 -24.75 2.49
CA ARG A 104 4.98 -25.11 3.67
C ARG A 104 3.48 -25.18 3.37
N GLY A 105 3.07 -25.12 2.11
CA GLY A 105 1.67 -25.14 1.69
C GLY A 105 0.88 -23.87 2.03
N LYS A 106 1.55 -22.75 2.31
CA LYS A 106 0.88 -21.47 2.62
C LYS A 106 0.82 -20.59 1.38
N ASN A 107 -0.35 -20.01 1.13
CA ASN A 107 -0.59 -19.05 0.07
C ASN A 107 0.13 -17.71 0.29
N GLU A 108 0.40 -16.99 -0.80
CA GLU A 108 1.05 -15.67 -0.78
C GLU A 108 0.25 -14.61 -0.03
N SER A 109 -1.05 -14.78 0.14
CA SER A 109 -1.92 -13.87 0.90
C SER A 109 -1.47 -13.67 2.35
N LEU A 110 -0.67 -14.57 2.90
CA LEU A 110 -0.07 -14.41 4.24
C LEU A 110 0.76 -13.12 4.37
N PHE A 111 1.36 -12.64 3.27
CA PHE A 111 2.16 -11.42 3.27
C PHE A 111 1.32 -10.15 3.41
N LEU A 112 0.00 -10.23 3.22
CA LEU A 112 -0.91 -9.10 3.43
C LEU A 112 -1.27 -8.86 4.91
N ASN A 113 -0.90 -9.76 5.81
CA ASN A 113 -1.25 -9.66 7.23
C ASN A 113 -0.77 -8.36 7.88
N HIS A 114 0.38 -7.81 7.45
CA HIS A 114 0.86 -6.53 7.96
C HIS A 114 -0.08 -5.39 7.54
N LEU A 115 -0.44 -5.31 6.26
CA LEU A 115 -1.37 -4.30 5.75
C LEU A 115 -2.75 -4.43 6.38
N GLN A 116 -3.21 -5.65 6.65
CA GLN A 116 -4.45 -5.88 7.39
C GLN A 116 -4.39 -5.25 8.79
N LYS A 117 -3.31 -5.46 9.53
CA LYS A 117 -3.12 -4.84 10.85
C LYS A 117 -3.11 -3.31 10.80
N VAL A 118 -2.49 -2.72 9.76
CA VAL A 118 -2.49 -1.26 9.55
C VAL A 118 -3.92 -0.74 9.37
N ILE A 119 -4.74 -1.43 8.60
CA ILE A 119 -6.16 -1.08 8.38
C ILE A 119 -6.96 -1.27 9.67
N ASP A 120 -6.82 -2.40 10.33
CA ASP A 120 -7.58 -2.74 11.56
C ASP A 120 -7.29 -1.74 12.69
N ASN A 121 -6.04 -1.33 12.84
CA ASN A 121 -5.62 -0.37 13.84
C ASN A 121 -5.88 1.10 13.41
N LYS A 122 -6.15 1.35 12.12
CA LYS A 122 -6.32 2.69 11.54
C LYS A 122 -5.11 3.59 11.73
N LEU A 123 -3.92 3.00 11.83
CA LEU A 123 -2.66 3.69 12.07
C LEU A 123 -1.67 3.32 10.99
N THR A 124 -1.08 4.33 10.35
CA THR A 124 0.04 4.13 9.41
C THR A 124 1.34 3.85 10.18
N ASN A 125 2.36 3.36 9.47
CA ASN A 125 3.69 3.22 10.07
C ASN A 125 4.23 4.58 10.54
N ALA A 126 3.94 5.66 9.82
CA ALA A 126 4.32 7.02 10.21
C ALA A 126 3.65 7.43 11.53
N ASP A 127 2.35 7.19 11.71
CA ASP A 127 1.64 7.47 12.96
C ASP A 127 2.27 6.73 14.14
N HIS A 128 2.63 5.47 13.93
CA HIS A 128 3.28 4.65 14.94
C HIS A 128 4.67 5.17 15.32
N MET A 129 5.48 5.59 14.32
CA MET A 129 6.80 6.18 14.56
C MET A 129 6.70 7.52 15.29
N VAL A 130 5.80 8.41 14.87
CA VAL A 130 5.57 9.70 15.55
C VAL A 130 5.14 9.48 17.00
N GLY A 131 4.25 8.51 17.26
CA GLY A 131 3.83 8.17 18.62
C GLY A 131 4.99 7.71 19.48
N LYS A 132 5.87 6.85 18.96
CA LYS A 132 7.08 6.39 19.66
C LYS A 132 8.04 7.55 19.96
N PHE A 133 8.34 8.37 18.96
CA PHE A 133 9.25 9.50 19.11
C PHE A 133 8.75 10.50 20.15
N SER A 134 7.46 10.78 20.20
CA SER A 134 6.87 11.67 21.21
C SER A 134 7.00 11.16 22.64
N ILE A 135 7.20 9.84 22.83
CA ILE A 135 7.36 9.22 24.15
C ILE A 135 8.83 9.20 24.57
N SER A 136 9.76 8.86 23.66
CA SER A 136 11.14 8.55 24.02
C SER A 136 12.12 9.71 23.80
N GLU A 137 11.82 10.64 22.89
CA GLU A 137 12.75 11.67 22.38
C GLU A 137 14.09 11.11 21.85
N ASP A 138 14.22 9.78 21.78
CA ASP A 138 15.43 9.08 21.32
C ASP A 138 15.15 8.36 19.99
N LEU A 139 15.83 8.82 18.93
CA LEU A 139 15.70 8.23 17.59
C LEU A 139 16.17 6.78 17.51
N SER A 140 17.06 6.33 18.40
CA SER A 140 17.55 4.94 18.40
C SER A 140 16.42 3.94 18.68
N GLU A 141 15.48 4.30 19.55
CA GLU A 141 14.33 3.44 19.88
C GLU A 141 13.35 3.22 18.71
N LEU A 142 13.42 4.06 17.66
CA LEU A 142 12.59 3.87 16.47
C LEU A 142 13.06 2.70 15.60
N TYR A 143 14.33 2.29 15.75
CA TYR A 143 14.96 1.29 14.91
C TYR A 143 15.28 -0.01 15.67
N ASP A 144 15.14 -0.01 17.00
CA ASP A 144 15.35 -1.21 17.80
C ASP A 144 14.18 -2.20 17.62
N LYS A 145 14.46 -3.22 16.80
CA LYS A 145 13.77 -4.53 16.79
C LYS A 145 14.72 -5.64 16.43
#